data_ee196d600506aaab62bf989e35bd6e8c
#
_entry.id   ee196d600506aaab62bf989e35bd6e8c
#
_cell.length_a   1.000
_cell.length_b   1.000
_cell.length_c   1.000
_cell.angle_alpha   90.00
_cell.angle_beta   90.00
_cell.angle_gamma   90.00
#
_symmetry.space_group_name_H-M   'P 1'
#
loop_
_entity.id
_entity.type
_entity.pdbx_description
1 polymer ?
#
loop_
_entity_poly.entity_id
_entity_poly.type
_entity_poly.pdbx_seq_one_letter_code
_entity_poly.pdbx_strand_id
1 'polypeptide(L)'
;MFDYEYYDLDPNELWVYNKLQLSKMLNYNCGPVGVKVKTDGWYIVRPAINFQGLGMGAQKLWLCSERGTDHLPVGHFWCEWFEGTHYSIDYYFGRWLRTTVGKQYSDDFTKWHEWVKINLEYPLPRIIRNLAYHQYINCE
;
A
#
# COMPACT_ATOMS: atom_id res chain seq x y z
N MET A 1 3.12 1.60 -19.28
CA MET A 1 3.96 2.68 -18.73
C MET A 1 4.82 2.06 -17.67
N PHE A 2 6.12 2.12 -17.82
CA PHE A 2 7.07 1.46 -16.91
C PHE A 2 7.39 2.42 -15.76
N ASP A 3 7.44 1.86 -14.56
CA ASP A 3 7.95 2.56 -13.38
C ASP A 3 9.49 2.51 -13.49
N TYR A 4 10.09 3.59 -13.96
CA TYR A 4 11.54 3.64 -14.16
C TYR A 4 12.31 3.42 -12.87
N GLU A 5 11.76 3.86 -11.75
CA GLU A 5 12.35 3.66 -10.42
C GLU A 5 12.54 2.18 -10.07
N TYR A 6 11.67 1.31 -10.57
CA TYR A 6 11.77 -0.13 -10.36
C TYR A 6 13.08 -0.72 -10.90
N TYR A 7 13.58 -0.19 -12.00
CA TYR A 7 14.79 -0.69 -12.65
C TYR A 7 16.08 -0.14 -12.02
N ASP A 8 15.98 0.97 -11.28
CA ASP A 8 17.12 1.62 -10.63
C ASP A 8 17.36 1.09 -9.22
N LEU A 9 16.43 0.28 -8.66
CA LEU A 9 16.57 -0.32 -7.35
C LEU A 9 17.50 -1.54 -7.38
N ASP A 10 18.19 -1.74 -6.25
CA ASP A 10 18.86 -3.02 -5.99
C ASP A 10 17.81 -4.15 -6.06
N PRO A 11 18.12 -5.28 -6.76
CA PRO A 11 17.23 -6.43 -6.85
C PRO A 11 16.71 -6.93 -5.49
N ASN A 12 17.50 -6.77 -4.42
CA ASN A 12 17.09 -7.14 -3.07
C ASN A 12 16.04 -6.20 -2.45
N GLU A 13 15.80 -5.05 -3.05
CA GLU A 13 14.87 -4.03 -2.59
C GLU A 13 13.56 -3.97 -3.40
N LEU A 14 13.45 -4.72 -4.49
CA LEU A 14 12.28 -4.77 -5.37
C LEU A 14 10.99 -5.19 -4.66
N TRP A 15 11.10 -5.82 -3.49
CA TRP A 15 9.95 -6.25 -2.70
C TRP A 15 9.01 -5.10 -2.30
N VAL A 16 9.48 -3.85 -2.23
CA VAL A 16 8.64 -2.68 -1.89
C VAL A 16 7.54 -2.44 -2.92
N TYR A 17 7.75 -2.87 -4.16
CA TYR A 17 6.76 -2.79 -5.23
C TYR A 17 5.78 -3.97 -5.21
N ASN A 18 6.11 -5.06 -4.53
CA ASN A 18 5.20 -6.17 -4.31
C ASN A 18 4.34 -5.90 -3.07
N LYS A 19 3.15 -5.39 -3.28
CA LYS A 19 2.24 -4.97 -2.19
C LYS A 19 1.77 -6.13 -1.32
N LEU A 20 1.67 -7.34 -1.86
CA LEU A 20 1.39 -8.53 -1.06
C LEU A 20 2.55 -8.84 -0.11
N GLN A 21 3.78 -8.82 -0.63
CA GLN A 21 4.97 -9.08 0.20
C GLN A 21 5.14 -8.01 1.27
N LEU A 22 4.98 -6.74 0.93
CA LEU A 22 5.00 -5.62 1.87
C LEU A 22 3.95 -5.79 2.97
N SER A 23 2.71 -6.12 2.60
CA SER A 23 1.63 -6.35 3.57
C SER A 23 1.95 -7.51 4.53
N LYS A 24 2.53 -8.59 4.03
CA LYS A 24 2.99 -9.72 4.87
C LYS A 24 4.10 -9.30 5.83
N MET A 25 5.06 -8.52 5.38
CA MET A 25 6.16 -8.02 6.22
C MET A 25 5.67 -7.07 7.31
N LEU A 26 4.56 -6.36 7.06
CA LEU A 26 3.86 -5.52 8.04
C LEU A 26 2.91 -6.31 8.95
N ASN A 27 2.83 -7.63 8.82
CA ASN A 27 1.92 -8.52 9.57
C ASN A 27 0.44 -8.19 9.38
N TYR A 28 0.06 -7.65 8.23
CA TYR A 28 -1.35 -7.45 7.90
C TYR A 28 -2.05 -8.78 7.59
N ASN A 29 -3.34 -8.84 7.88
CA ASN A 29 -4.18 -9.96 7.46
C ASN A 29 -4.39 -9.89 5.95
N CYS A 30 -3.60 -10.63 5.19
CA CYS A 30 -3.57 -10.59 3.73
C CYS A 30 -3.22 -11.95 3.13
N GLY A 31 -3.55 -12.14 1.87
CA GLY A 31 -3.21 -13.34 1.12
C GLY A 31 -3.41 -13.19 -0.38
N PRO A 32 -2.77 -14.07 -1.17
CA PRO A 32 -3.00 -14.11 -2.61
C PRO A 32 -4.38 -14.67 -2.96
N VAL A 33 -4.78 -14.49 -4.21
CA VAL A 33 -5.94 -15.19 -4.79
C VAL A 33 -5.80 -16.70 -4.57
N GLY A 34 -6.90 -17.37 -4.23
CA GLY A 34 -6.93 -18.81 -3.88
C GLY A 34 -6.78 -19.10 -2.39
N VAL A 35 -6.23 -18.18 -1.62
CA VAL A 35 -6.16 -18.30 -0.15
C VAL A 35 -7.39 -17.66 0.48
N LYS A 36 -8.09 -18.42 1.33
CA LYS A 36 -9.30 -17.94 2.02
C LYS A 36 -8.98 -16.87 3.05
N VAL A 37 -9.88 -15.91 3.21
CA VAL A 37 -9.87 -14.99 4.35
C VAL A 37 -10.19 -15.75 5.65
N LYS A 38 -9.68 -15.27 6.77
CA LYS A 38 -9.91 -15.92 8.07
C LYS A 38 -11.26 -15.55 8.69
N THR A 39 -11.73 -14.36 8.40
CA THR A 39 -12.97 -13.79 8.94
C THR A 39 -13.74 -13.07 7.84
N ASP A 40 -15.05 -13.09 7.93
CA ASP A 40 -15.91 -12.32 7.04
C ASP A 40 -15.70 -10.83 7.29
N GLY A 41 -15.64 -10.04 6.22
CA GLY A 41 -15.44 -8.61 6.35
C GLY A 41 -15.14 -7.89 5.06
N TRP A 42 -14.84 -6.60 5.20
CA TRP A 42 -14.37 -5.76 4.12
C TRP A 42 -12.87 -5.92 3.93
N TYR A 43 -12.49 -6.10 2.69
CA TYR A 43 -11.10 -6.24 2.26
C TYR A 43 -10.83 -5.33 1.07
N ILE A 44 -9.60 -4.86 0.97
CA ILE A 44 -9.11 -4.30 -0.29
C ILE A 44 -8.56 -5.44 -1.16
N VAL A 45 -9.00 -5.48 -2.40
CA VAL A 45 -8.49 -6.39 -3.43
C VAL A 45 -7.82 -5.54 -4.49
N ARG A 46 -6.56 -5.82 -4.77
CA ARG A 46 -5.76 -5.00 -5.69
C ARG A 46 -4.66 -5.81 -6.35
N PRO A 47 -4.09 -5.33 -7.48
CA PRO A 47 -2.89 -5.93 -8.06
C PRO A 47 -1.75 -6.01 -7.04
N ALA A 48 -1.02 -7.12 -7.06
CA ALA A 48 0.16 -7.30 -6.18
C ALA A 48 1.27 -6.31 -6.52
N ILE A 49 1.41 -5.96 -7.81
CA ILE A 49 2.35 -4.94 -8.26
C ILE A 49 1.61 -3.62 -8.43
N ASN A 50 2.10 -2.58 -7.77
CA ASN A 50 1.53 -1.25 -7.85
C ASN A 50 2.23 -0.45 -8.96
N PHE A 51 1.54 -0.27 -10.07
CA PHE A 51 2.04 0.58 -11.14
C PHE A 51 1.77 2.05 -10.81
N GLN A 52 2.80 2.87 -10.73
CA GLN A 52 2.76 4.33 -10.57
C GLN A 52 2.02 4.84 -9.31
N GLY A 53 1.85 4.04 -8.29
CA GLY A 53 1.21 4.48 -7.05
C GLY A 53 -0.26 4.94 -7.17
N LEU A 54 -0.90 4.73 -8.31
CA LEU A 54 -2.22 5.30 -8.61
C LEU A 54 -3.40 4.49 -8.06
N GLY A 55 -3.17 3.40 -7.33
CA GLY A 55 -4.25 2.56 -6.80
C GLY A 55 -5.12 1.89 -7.86
N MET A 56 -4.66 1.84 -9.11
CA MET A 56 -5.42 1.29 -10.23
C MET A 56 -5.79 -0.17 -9.98
N GLY A 57 -7.07 -0.48 -10.22
CA GLY A 57 -7.60 -1.84 -10.04
C GLY A 57 -7.88 -2.22 -8.58
N ALA A 58 -7.72 -1.30 -7.64
CA ALA A 58 -8.09 -1.55 -6.25
C ALA A 58 -9.61 -1.50 -6.07
N GLN A 59 -10.15 -2.49 -5.35
CA GLN A 59 -11.58 -2.60 -5.05
C GLN A 59 -11.79 -2.91 -3.58
N LYS A 60 -12.81 -2.31 -2.97
CA LYS A 60 -13.28 -2.69 -1.63
C LYS A 60 -14.37 -3.76 -1.79
N LEU A 61 -14.11 -4.97 -1.32
CA LEU A 61 -15.01 -6.11 -1.48
C LEU A 61 -15.30 -6.75 -0.12
N TRP A 62 -16.52 -7.24 0.03
CA TRP A 62 -16.88 -8.11 1.14
C TRP A 62 -16.46 -9.54 0.79
N LEU A 63 -15.59 -10.12 1.60
CA LEU A 63 -15.14 -11.51 1.44
C LEU A 63 -15.62 -12.36 2.63
N CYS A 64 -15.99 -13.61 2.32
CA CYS A 64 -16.46 -14.57 3.30
C CYS A 64 -15.42 -15.66 3.52
N SER A 65 -15.19 -16.02 4.77
CA SER A 65 -14.24 -17.05 5.19
C SER A 65 -14.58 -18.46 4.66
N GLU A 66 -15.85 -18.75 4.47
CA GLU A 66 -16.30 -20.03 3.91
C GLU A 66 -16.14 -20.10 2.39
N ARG A 67 -16.26 -18.97 1.71
CA ARG A 67 -16.13 -18.87 0.26
C ARG A 67 -14.68 -18.64 -0.10
N GLY A 68 -14.16 -19.44 -1.02
CA GLY A 68 -12.79 -19.22 -1.55
C GLY A 68 -12.66 -17.89 -2.27
N THR A 69 -11.42 -17.49 -2.52
CA THR A 69 -11.08 -16.25 -3.24
C THR A 69 -10.69 -16.49 -4.70
N ASP A 70 -10.93 -17.69 -5.25
CA ASP A 70 -10.56 -18.05 -6.62
C ASP A 70 -11.29 -17.23 -7.70
N HIS A 71 -12.41 -16.59 -7.33
CA HIS A 71 -13.17 -15.69 -8.20
C HIS A 71 -12.52 -14.31 -8.37
N LEU A 72 -11.49 -13.99 -7.58
CA LEU A 72 -10.78 -12.72 -7.68
C LEU A 72 -9.83 -12.71 -8.89
N PRO A 73 -9.51 -11.54 -9.44
CA PRO A 73 -8.65 -11.45 -10.62
C PRO A 73 -7.25 -12.02 -10.38
N VAL A 74 -6.71 -12.70 -11.39
CA VAL A 74 -5.34 -13.24 -11.37
C VAL A 74 -4.33 -12.09 -11.18
N GLY A 75 -3.28 -12.35 -10.39
CA GLY A 75 -2.27 -11.34 -10.08
C GLY A 75 -2.68 -10.34 -9.00
N HIS A 76 -3.88 -10.51 -8.45
CA HIS A 76 -4.35 -9.70 -7.31
C HIS A 76 -4.09 -10.42 -5.98
N PHE A 77 -4.23 -9.66 -4.91
CA PHE A 77 -4.25 -10.16 -3.54
C PHE A 77 -5.33 -9.43 -2.75
N TRP A 78 -5.72 -9.98 -1.63
CA TRP A 78 -6.60 -9.34 -0.67
C TRP A 78 -5.82 -8.95 0.59
N CYS A 79 -6.21 -7.84 1.18
CA CYS A 79 -5.71 -7.37 2.46
C CYS A 79 -6.86 -6.78 3.27
N GLU A 80 -6.79 -6.86 4.57
CA GLU A 80 -7.79 -6.26 5.44
C GLU A 80 -8.01 -4.78 5.12
N TRP A 81 -9.25 -4.35 5.23
CA TRP A 81 -9.61 -2.94 5.03
C TRP A 81 -9.29 -2.16 6.30
N PHE A 82 -8.49 -1.12 6.15
CA PHE A 82 -8.19 -0.20 7.24
C PHE A 82 -9.09 1.03 7.18
N GLU A 83 -9.67 1.39 8.32
CA GLU A 83 -10.36 2.67 8.50
C GLU A 83 -9.42 3.63 9.22
N GLY A 84 -9.47 4.90 8.86
CA GLY A 84 -8.68 5.91 9.54
C GLY A 84 -8.30 7.09 8.66
N THR A 85 -7.44 7.92 9.20
CA THR A 85 -6.89 9.05 8.48
C THR A 85 -5.74 8.61 7.60
N HIS A 86 -5.78 9.00 6.35
CA HIS A 86 -4.72 8.71 5.38
C HIS A 86 -3.63 9.77 5.44
N TYR A 87 -2.41 9.33 5.69
CA TYR A 87 -1.23 10.18 5.71
C TYR A 87 -0.32 9.82 4.53
N SER A 88 0.31 10.82 3.96
CA SER A 88 1.44 10.66 3.05
C SER A 88 2.65 11.34 3.68
N ILE A 89 3.71 10.57 3.89
CA ILE A 89 4.89 10.98 4.65
C ILE A 89 6.13 10.84 3.78
N ASP A 90 6.83 11.93 3.63
CA ASP A 90 8.06 11.97 2.83
C ASP A 90 9.30 11.91 3.71
N TYR A 91 10.25 11.08 3.31
CA TYR A 91 11.58 10.99 3.88
C TYR A 91 12.63 11.30 2.81
N TYR A 92 13.66 12.02 3.20
CA TYR A 92 14.78 12.37 2.34
C TYR A 92 16.09 11.94 2.99
N PHE A 93 16.75 10.96 2.41
CA PHE A 93 17.97 10.37 2.93
C PHE A 93 17.90 10.05 4.43
N GLY A 94 16.84 9.30 4.81
CA GLY A 94 16.60 8.84 6.18
C GLY A 94 16.02 9.87 7.15
N ARG A 95 15.77 11.09 6.69
CA ARG A 95 15.20 12.18 7.51
C ARG A 95 13.78 12.48 7.12
N TRP A 96 12.92 12.67 8.10
CA TRP A 96 11.58 13.18 7.87
C TRP A 96 11.64 14.55 7.15
N LEU A 97 10.85 14.69 6.12
CA LEU A 97 10.77 15.91 5.31
C LEU A 97 9.43 16.63 5.53
N ARG A 98 8.35 15.90 5.41
CA ARG A 98 6.99 16.44 5.59
C ARG A 98 5.97 15.33 5.80
N THR A 99 4.83 15.72 6.37
CA THR A 99 3.63 14.90 6.47
C THR A 99 2.45 15.66 5.88
N THR A 100 1.64 14.98 5.08
CA THR A 100 0.38 15.51 4.55
C THR A 100 -0.76 14.57 4.90
N VAL A 101 -1.96 15.13 5.06
CA VAL A 101 -3.22 14.40 5.25
C VAL A 101 -4.01 14.46 3.97
N GLY A 102 -4.43 13.30 3.49
CA GLY A 102 -5.34 13.20 2.36
C GLY A 102 -6.77 13.47 2.77
N LYS A 103 -7.48 14.24 1.96
CA LYS A 103 -8.91 14.52 2.11
C LYS A 103 -9.68 14.06 0.91
N GLN A 104 -10.74 13.32 1.17
CA GLN A 104 -11.68 12.85 0.16
C GLN A 104 -12.98 13.63 0.24
N TYR A 105 -13.50 13.98 -0.93
CA TYR A 105 -14.79 14.65 -1.10
C TYR A 105 -15.76 13.83 -1.95
N SER A 106 -15.42 12.56 -2.21
CA SER A 106 -16.24 11.59 -2.96
C SER A 106 -16.14 10.21 -2.31
N ASP A 107 -17.04 9.31 -2.70
CA ASP A 107 -17.04 7.91 -2.24
C ASP A 107 -15.94 7.05 -2.91
N ASP A 108 -15.19 7.61 -3.86
CA ASP A 108 -14.09 6.90 -4.51
C ASP A 108 -12.85 6.92 -3.62
N PHE A 109 -12.66 5.85 -2.85
CA PHE A 109 -11.53 5.70 -1.91
C PHE A 109 -10.15 5.68 -2.58
N THR A 110 -10.08 5.56 -3.91
CA THR A 110 -8.82 5.59 -4.65
C THR A 110 -8.36 7.00 -5.00
N LYS A 111 -9.21 8.01 -4.79
CA LYS A 111 -8.93 9.40 -5.15
C LYS A 111 -8.85 10.31 -3.93
N TRP A 112 -7.72 10.97 -3.81
CA TRP A 112 -7.48 12.02 -2.84
C TRP A 112 -7.57 13.36 -3.56
N HIS A 113 -8.46 14.24 -3.07
CA HIS A 113 -8.78 15.51 -3.75
C HIS A 113 -7.89 16.65 -3.25
N GLU A 114 -7.43 16.55 -2.02
CA GLU A 114 -6.62 17.57 -1.40
C GLU A 114 -5.61 16.91 -0.45
N TRP A 115 -4.39 17.43 -0.44
CA TRP A 115 -3.34 17.06 0.50
C TRP A 115 -2.96 18.25 1.35
N VAL A 116 -3.24 18.18 2.64
CA VAL A 116 -2.99 19.26 3.59
C VAL A 116 -1.74 18.95 4.38
N LYS A 117 -0.75 19.84 4.30
CA LYS A 117 0.47 19.74 5.12
C LYS A 117 0.13 19.92 6.59
N ILE A 118 0.66 19.02 7.42
CA ILE A 118 0.54 19.10 8.89
C ILE A 118 1.92 19.06 9.53
N ASN A 119 2.01 19.59 10.75
CA ASN A 119 3.24 19.54 11.54
C ASN A 119 3.22 18.30 12.45
N LEU A 120 3.39 17.14 11.85
CA LEU A 120 3.45 15.84 12.54
C LEU A 120 4.63 15.05 12.00
N GLU A 121 5.68 14.96 12.79
CA GLU A 121 6.86 14.16 12.45
C GLU A 121 6.62 12.69 12.79
N TYR A 122 6.84 11.82 11.81
CA TYR A 122 6.82 10.37 12.02
C TYR A 122 8.24 9.81 11.93
N PRO A 123 8.62 8.94 12.86
CA PRO A 123 9.91 8.26 12.76
C PRO A 123 9.96 7.37 11.53
N LEU A 124 11.14 7.27 10.92
CA LEU A 124 11.34 6.41 9.76
C LEU A 124 10.97 4.96 10.09
N PRO A 125 10.02 4.35 9.34
CA PRO A 125 9.64 2.96 9.55
C PRO A 125 10.84 2.02 9.45
N ARG A 126 10.93 1.08 10.38
CA ARG A 126 12.07 0.18 10.49
C ARG A 126 12.27 -0.66 9.22
N ILE A 127 11.17 -1.07 8.61
CA ILE A 127 11.14 -1.93 7.43
C ILE A 127 11.79 -1.31 6.19
N ILE A 128 11.72 0.03 6.05
CA ILE A 128 12.28 0.75 4.90
C ILE A 128 13.56 1.52 5.24
N ARG A 129 14.13 1.30 6.42
CA ARG A 129 15.27 2.11 6.89
C ARG A 129 16.45 2.07 5.93
N ASN A 130 16.81 0.91 5.42
CA ASN A 130 17.95 0.78 4.50
C ASN A 130 17.69 1.52 3.18
N LEU A 131 16.49 1.36 2.61
CA LEU A 131 16.07 2.09 1.42
C LEU A 131 16.14 3.61 1.62
N ALA A 132 15.56 4.09 2.71
CA ALA A 132 15.41 5.51 2.97
C ALA A 132 16.74 6.25 3.17
N TYR A 133 17.80 5.58 3.57
CA TYR A 133 19.12 6.23 3.73
C TYR A 133 19.76 6.64 2.41
N HIS A 134 19.38 6.03 1.30
CA HIS A 134 20.02 6.22 0.02
C HIS A 134 19.20 7.05 -0.97
N GLN A 135 17.96 7.38 -0.65
CA GLN A 135 17.06 8.04 -1.58
C GLN A 135 15.89 8.76 -0.90
N TYR A 136 15.09 9.43 -1.72
CA TYR A 136 13.78 9.95 -1.34
C TYR A 136 12.75 8.81 -1.30
N ILE A 137 11.95 8.74 -0.24
CA ILE A 137 10.87 7.76 -0.08
C ILE A 137 9.59 8.44 0.39
N ASN A 138 8.49 8.09 -0.27
CA ASN A 138 7.14 8.42 0.17
C ASN A 138 6.48 7.18 0.77
N CYS A 139 5.86 7.34 1.93
CA CYS A 139 5.07 6.31 2.63
C CYS A 139 3.63 6.77 2.80
N GLU A 140 2.70 5.91 2.45
CA GLU A 140 1.27 6.09 2.63
C GLU A 140 0.66 4.99 3.50
#